data_9623070d0be4339e933133dbf4e07314
#
_entry.id   9623070d0be4339e933133dbf4e07314
#
_cell.length_a   1.000
_cell.length_b   1.000
_cell.length_c   1.000
_cell.angle_alpha   90.00
_cell.angle_beta   90.00
_cell.angle_gamma   90.00
#
_symmetry.space_group_name_H-M   'P 1'
#
loop_
_entity.id
_entity.type
_entity.pdbx_description
1 polymer ?
#
loop_
_entity_poly.entity_id
_entity_poly.type
_entity_poly.pdbx_seq_one_letter_code
_entity_poly.pdbx_strand_id
1 'polypeptide(L)'
;MLKHYIHNSRYFEYRGKPIMLIGSGEHYGAVLNSKFDYRAYLNTLAQHGLNQTRAFSGTYWELPGEFNIADNTLGPAEADAICPWVKTDAGLYDLARFNDAYFARLKEYAGLAQEKGILIEYVLFCFWYNDALWRNSPMHPTRNTQGIGPIDKEQVYSPESPLLPYMEAFVRKAVTELNAFDNIYFEVTNEPYVRNDHTDYRAWQSRIAQVVAETESSLSNKHLIAL
;
A
#
# COMPACT_ATOMS: atom_id res chain seq x y z
N MET A 1 7.64 -10.75 -14.74
CA MET A 1 6.60 -10.60 -13.74
C MET A 1 6.64 -11.78 -12.79
N LEU A 2 6.33 -11.53 -11.51
CA LEU A 2 6.27 -12.56 -10.48
C LEU A 2 5.06 -13.48 -10.73
N LYS A 3 5.25 -14.79 -10.61
CA LYS A 3 4.20 -15.80 -10.72
C LYS A 3 4.55 -17.04 -9.90
N HIS A 4 3.59 -17.93 -9.69
CA HIS A 4 3.87 -19.21 -9.07
C HIS A 4 4.79 -20.05 -9.98
N TYR A 5 5.78 -20.70 -9.37
CA TYR A 5 6.69 -21.57 -10.12
C TYR A 5 5.98 -22.88 -10.51
N ILE A 6 5.94 -23.16 -11.81
CA ILE A 6 5.13 -24.27 -12.35
C ILE A 6 5.54 -25.66 -11.84
N HIS A 7 6.82 -25.84 -11.52
CA HIS A 7 7.31 -27.14 -11.05
C HIS A 7 7.19 -27.35 -9.53
N ASN A 8 6.91 -26.25 -8.78
CA ASN A 8 6.67 -26.31 -7.35
C ASN A 8 5.92 -25.05 -6.90
N SER A 9 4.62 -25.17 -6.64
CA SER A 9 3.76 -24.04 -6.25
C SER A 9 4.10 -23.38 -4.90
N ARG A 10 5.06 -23.94 -4.14
CA ARG A 10 5.58 -23.32 -2.91
C ARG A 10 6.67 -22.26 -3.19
N TYR A 11 7.08 -22.12 -4.45
CA TYR A 11 8.05 -21.13 -4.88
C TYR A 11 7.45 -20.18 -5.89
N PHE A 12 8.06 -19.02 -6.02
CA PHE A 12 7.76 -18.07 -7.08
C PHE A 12 8.75 -18.23 -8.24
N GLU A 13 8.33 -17.72 -9.39
CA GLU A 13 9.18 -17.52 -10.56
C GLU A 13 9.19 -16.04 -10.90
N TYR A 14 10.37 -15.50 -11.14
CA TYR A 14 10.54 -14.14 -11.64
C TYR A 14 11.55 -14.14 -12.79
N ARG A 15 11.14 -13.54 -13.92
CA ARG A 15 11.95 -13.48 -15.16
C ARG A 15 12.50 -14.84 -15.59
N GLY A 16 11.69 -15.88 -15.52
CA GLY A 16 12.03 -17.24 -15.95
C GLY A 16 12.90 -18.04 -14.99
N LYS A 17 13.12 -17.57 -13.77
CA LYS A 17 13.91 -18.27 -12.75
C LYS A 17 13.11 -18.44 -11.46
N PRO A 18 13.23 -19.62 -10.80
CA PRO A 18 12.68 -19.76 -9.47
C PRO A 18 13.36 -18.77 -8.51
N ILE A 19 12.56 -18.15 -7.64
CA ILE A 19 13.03 -17.14 -6.69
C ILE A 19 12.49 -17.42 -5.30
N MET A 20 13.31 -17.16 -4.29
CA MET A 20 12.90 -17.03 -2.90
C MET A 20 12.91 -15.54 -2.55
N LEU A 21 11.83 -15.04 -1.98
CA LEU A 21 11.73 -13.64 -1.56
C LEU A 21 12.47 -13.48 -0.24
N ILE A 22 13.46 -12.58 -0.22
CA ILE A 22 14.25 -12.26 0.96
C ILE A 22 14.24 -10.73 1.08
N GLY A 23 13.49 -10.22 2.04
CA GLY A 23 13.28 -8.81 2.25
C GLY A 23 13.85 -8.29 3.55
N SER A 24 13.83 -6.97 3.72
CA SER A 24 14.01 -6.33 5.02
C SER A 24 12.68 -6.27 5.77
N GLY A 25 12.73 -6.25 7.11
CA GLY A 25 11.54 -6.13 7.94
C GLY A 25 10.95 -4.72 7.97
N GLU A 26 11.72 -3.69 7.62
CA GLU A 26 11.35 -2.28 7.77
C GLU A 26 11.34 -1.55 6.42
N HIS A 27 10.17 -1.00 6.03
CA HIS A 27 10.02 -0.54 4.67
C HIS A 27 8.75 0.26 4.36
N TYR A 28 7.79 0.36 5.27
CA TYR A 28 6.48 0.94 4.95
C TYR A 28 6.55 2.41 4.52
N GLY A 29 7.53 3.17 5.02
CA GLY A 29 7.65 4.61 4.79
C GLY A 29 8.22 5.02 3.43
N ALA A 30 8.71 4.09 2.63
CA ALA A 30 9.49 4.40 1.43
C ALA A 30 8.80 5.39 0.48
N VAL A 31 7.48 5.27 0.29
CA VAL A 31 6.70 6.14 -0.58
C VAL A 31 6.01 7.25 0.20
N LEU A 32 5.37 6.91 1.32
CA LEU A 32 4.53 7.84 2.09
C LEU A 32 5.30 8.88 2.90
N ASN A 33 6.59 8.69 3.15
CA ASN A 33 7.46 9.65 3.82
C ASN A 33 8.35 10.37 2.80
N SER A 34 8.06 11.66 2.53
CA SER A 34 8.81 12.45 1.56
C SER A 34 10.28 12.66 1.91
N LYS A 35 10.65 12.51 3.19
CA LYS A 35 12.05 12.62 3.68
C LYS A 35 12.80 11.31 3.64
N PHE A 36 12.14 10.18 3.41
CA PHE A 36 12.82 8.90 3.35
C PHE A 36 13.66 8.78 2.06
N ASP A 37 14.96 8.54 2.22
CA ASP A 37 15.86 8.29 1.09
C ASP A 37 15.74 6.85 0.61
N TYR A 38 14.71 6.60 -0.19
CA TYR A 38 14.49 5.26 -0.75
C TYR A 38 15.57 4.86 -1.77
N ARG A 39 16.35 5.79 -2.32
CA ARG A 39 17.46 5.46 -3.22
C ARG A 39 18.59 4.80 -2.45
N ALA A 40 18.99 5.40 -1.30
CA ALA A 40 19.96 4.79 -0.40
C ALA A 40 19.45 3.43 0.13
N TYR A 41 18.17 3.35 0.50
CA TYR A 41 17.53 2.12 0.97
C TYR A 41 17.60 1.00 -0.08
N LEU A 42 17.13 1.24 -1.31
CA LEU A 42 17.17 0.24 -2.39
C LEU A 42 18.62 -0.15 -2.77
N ASN A 43 19.56 0.77 -2.70
CA ASN A 43 20.98 0.45 -2.91
C ASN A 43 21.49 -0.50 -1.83
N THR A 44 21.14 -0.25 -0.56
CA THR A 44 21.52 -1.10 0.56
C THR A 44 20.94 -2.51 0.40
N LEU A 45 19.64 -2.64 0.07
CA LEU A 45 19.02 -3.94 -0.20
C LEU A 45 19.78 -4.71 -1.28
N ALA A 46 20.05 -4.06 -2.42
CA ALA A 46 20.76 -4.68 -3.53
C ALA A 46 22.18 -5.12 -3.14
N GLN A 47 22.92 -4.29 -2.39
CA GLN A 47 24.27 -4.61 -1.91
C GLN A 47 24.31 -5.83 -0.99
N HIS A 48 23.25 -6.04 -0.21
CA HIS A 48 23.13 -7.20 0.67
C HIS A 48 22.43 -8.41 0.03
N GLY A 49 22.13 -8.35 -1.28
CA GLY A 49 21.48 -9.45 -1.99
C GLY A 49 20.01 -9.66 -1.62
N LEU A 50 19.38 -8.67 -1.00
CA LEU A 50 17.94 -8.69 -0.70
C LEU A 50 17.16 -8.34 -1.97
N ASN A 51 16.09 -9.06 -2.22
CA ASN A 51 15.35 -8.98 -3.48
C ASN A 51 13.87 -8.67 -3.32
N GLN A 52 13.44 -8.29 -2.11
CA GLN A 52 12.04 -7.96 -1.82
C GLN A 52 11.97 -6.84 -0.79
N THR A 53 10.98 -5.96 -0.95
CA THR A 53 10.60 -4.94 0.01
C THR A 53 9.09 -4.78 0.01
N ARG A 54 8.54 -4.19 1.07
CA ARG A 54 7.13 -3.78 1.14
C ARG A 54 7.04 -2.26 1.03
N ALA A 55 5.94 -1.73 0.54
CA ALA A 55 5.64 -0.31 0.50
C ALA A 55 4.16 -0.07 0.79
N PHE A 56 3.88 0.70 1.82
CA PHE A 56 2.50 1.04 2.20
C PHE A 56 2.02 2.25 1.41
N SER A 57 0.74 2.23 1.08
CA SER A 57 0.13 3.23 0.19
C SER A 57 -0.03 4.63 0.80
N GLY A 58 0.06 4.76 2.13
CA GLY A 58 -0.23 6.03 2.82
C GLY A 58 -1.70 6.21 3.19
N THR A 59 -2.50 5.15 3.15
CA THR A 59 -3.81 5.10 3.82
C THR A 59 -3.67 4.97 5.33
N TYR A 60 -2.50 4.52 5.76
CA TYR A 60 -2.05 4.33 7.12
C TYR A 60 -0.59 4.78 7.25
N TRP A 61 -0.23 5.40 8.36
CA TRP A 61 1.14 5.59 8.83
C TRP A 61 1.18 5.70 10.36
N GLU A 62 2.34 5.39 10.91
CA GLU A 62 2.56 5.40 12.35
C GLU A 62 2.82 6.80 12.87
N LEU A 63 2.25 7.09 14.03
CA LEU A 63 2.53 8.32 14.76
C LEU A 63 3.85 8.17 15.55
N PRO A 64 4.55 9.28 15.84
CA PRO A 64 5.73 9.25 16.67
C PRO A 64 5.46 8.58 18.02
N GLY A 65 6.32 7.63 18.42
CA GLY A 65 6.21 6.89 19.68
C GLY A 65 5.31 5.66 19.65
N GLU A 66 4.63 5.38 18.53
CA GLU A 66 3.88 4.12 18.39
C GLU A 66 4.82 2.91 18.54
N PHE A 67 4.28 1.84 19.11
CA PHE A 67 5.00 0.57 19.36
C PHE A 67 6.30 0.72 20.16
N ASN A 68 6.47 1.81 20.93
CA ASN A 68 7.70 2.15 21.66
C ASN A 68 8.94 2.26 20.75
N ILE A 69 8.76 2.56 19.48
CA ILE A 69 9.86 2.80 18.56
C ILE A 69 10.31 4.26 18.71
N ALA A 70 11.53 4.43 19.22
CA ALA A 70 12.20 5.73 19.23
C ALA A 70 12.82 5.98 17.84
N ASP A 71 12.85 7.25 17.43
CA ASP A 71 13.51 7.68 16.19
C ASP A 71 13.04 6.90 14.93
N ASN A 72 11.72 6.66 14.81
CA ASN A 72 11.14 5.99 13.66
C ASN A 72 11.34 6.83 12.39
N THR A 73 12.32 6.47 11.57
CA THR A 73 12.66 7.16 10.32
C THR A 73 11.72 6.80 9.16
N LEU A 74 10.86 5.81 9.31
CA LEU A 74 9.89 5.38 8.31
C LEU A 74 8.58 6.13 8.44
N GLY A 75 8.14 6.40 9.68
CA GLY A 75 6.95 7.21 9.96
C GLY A 75 7.21 8.68 9.60
N PRO A 76 6.41 9.31 8.74
CA PRO A 76 6.59 10.71 8.42
C PRO A 76 6.12 11.61 9.55
N ALA A 77 6.77 12.76 9.72
CA ALA A 77 6.11 13.88 10.36
C ALA A 77 4.91 14.33 9.52
N GLU A 78 3.91 14.99 10.11
CA GLU A 78 2.68 15.38 9.39
C GLU A 78 2.97 16.25 8.14
N ALA A 79 3.98 17.10 8.20
CA ALA A 79 4.39 17.95 7.09
C ALA A 79 5.07 17.16 5.95
N ASP A 80 5.62 16.00 6.25
CA ASP A 80 6.38 15.16 5.31
C ASP A 80 5.56 13.97 4.80
N ALA A 81 4.36 13.76 5.36
CA ALA A 81 3.46 12.71 4.95
C ALA A 81 2.86 13.03 3.58
N ILE A 82 3.03 12.11 2.64
CA ILE A 82 2.34 12.14 1.37
C ILE A 82 1.50 10.88 1.20
N CYS A 83 0.34 11.04 0.60
CA CYS A 83 -0.61 9.95 0.39
C CYS A 83 -1.27 10.07 -0.99
N PRO A 84 -2.05 9.06 -1.42
CA PRO A 84 -2.67 9.07 -2.75
C PRO A 84 -3.59 10.24 -3.04
N TRP A 85 -4.09 10.95 -2.02
CA TRP A 85 -5.06 12.02 -2.17
C TRP A 85 -4.46 13.42 -1.93
N VAL A 86 -5.01 14.40 -2.61
CA VAL A 86 -4.59 15.80 -2.46
C VAL A 86 -4.95 16.31 -1.05
N LYS A 87 -3.97 16.88 -0.37
CA LYS A 87 -4.19 17.63 0.87
C LYS A 87 -4.52 19.09 0.52
N THR A 88 -5.63 19.61 1.03
CA THR A 88 -6.06 20.99 0.82
C THR A 88 -5.30 21.94 1.75
N ASP A 89 -5.40 23.26 1.49
CA ASP A 89 -4.83 24.31 2.36
C ASP A 89 -5.42 24.28 3.77
N ALA A 90 -6.65 23.77 3.93
CA ALA A 90 -7.28 23.54 5.23
C ALA A 90 -6.72 22.30 5.97
N GLY A 91 -5.78 21.56 5.38
CA GLY A 91 -5.19 20.35 5.97
C GLY A 91 -6.05 19.10 5.84
N LEU A 92 -7.16 19.14 5.11
CA LEU A 92 -8.03 17.98 4.85
C LEU A 92 -7.64 17.29 3.54
N TYR A 93 -7.92 16.00 3.43
CA TYR A 93 -7.67 15.22 2.22
C TYR A 93 -8.92 15.15 1.35
N ASP A 94 -8.78 15.41 0.07
CA ASP A 94 -9.86 15.27 -0.91
C ASP A 94 -9.81 13.87 -1.54
N LEU A 95 -10.64 12.95 -1.05
CA LEU A 95 -10.69 11.58 -1.51
C LEU A 95 -11.13 11.40 -2.97
N ALA A 96 -11.66 12.45 -3.59
CA ALA A 96 -12.02 12.45 -5.01
C ALA A 96 -10.88 12.93 -5.93
N ARG A 97 -9.75 13.43 -5.38
CA ARG A 97 -8.65 13.99 -6.14
C ARG A 97 -7.34 13.30 -5.81
N PHE A 98 -6.72 12.69 -6.81
CA PHE A 98 -5.43 12.03 -6.63
C PHE A 98 -4.27 13.00 -6.64
N ASN A 99 -3.26 12.68 -5.83
CA ASN A 99 -2.02 13.43 -5.69
C ASN A 99 -0.98 12.97 -6.71
N ASP A 100 -0.79 13.71 -7.78
CA ASP A 100 0.16 13.36 -8.86
C ASP A 100 1.60 13.23 -8.35
N ALA A 101 2.00 14.02 -7.34
CA ALA A 101 3.35 13.93 -6.75
C ALA A 101 3.56 12.58 -6.03
N TYR A 102 2.51 12.07 -5.36
CA TYR A 102 2.56 10.74 -4.75
C TYR A 102 2.76 9.65 -5.81
N PHE A 103 1.97 9.67 -6.89
CA PHE A 103 2.07 8.65 -7.94
C PHE A 103 3.36 8.77 -8.75
N ALA A 104 3.89 9.97 -8.94
CA ALA A 104 5.20 10.16 -9.56
C ALA A 104 6.31 9.52 -8.71
N ARG A 105 6.30 9.77 -7.38
CA ARG A 105 7.23 9.15 -6.43
C ARG A 105 7.10 7.62 -6.39
N LEU A 106 5.87 7.09 -6.36
CA LEU A 106 5.60 5.66 -6.37
C LEU A 106 6.17 4.99 -7.63
N LYS A 107 5.95 5.58 -8.80
CA LYS A 107 6.51 5.05 -10.07
C LYS A 107 8.03 5.11 -10.12
N GLU A 108 8.62 6.20 -9.65
CA GLU A 108 10.07 6.30 -9.56
C GLU A 108 10.67 5.24 -8.62
N TYR A 109 10.06 5.03 -7.46
CA TYR A 109 10.45 3.98 -6.53
C TYR A 109 10.35 2.58 -7.17
N ALA A 110 9.23 2.30 -7.86
CA ALA A 110 9.01 1.03 -8.54
C ALA A 110 10.05 0.78 -9.65
N GLY A 111 10.35 1.80 -10.46
CA GLY A 111 11.35 1.73 -11.51
C GLY A 111 12.76 1.46 -10.99
N LEU A 112 13.19 2.19 -9.95
CA LEU A 112 14.49 1.99 -9.33
C LEU A 112 14.64 0.61 -8.68
N ALA A 113 13.58 0.11 -8.05
CA ALA A 113 13.55 -1.25 -7.52
C ALA A 113 13.64 -2.30 -8.64
N GLN A 114 12.93 -2.08 -9.74
CA GLN A 114 12.97 -2.96 -10.92
C GLN A 114 14.35 -3.06 -11.56
N GLU A 115 15.07 -1.93 -11.68
CA GLU A 115 16.45 -1.87 -12.17
C GLU A 115 17.39 -2.72 -11.32
N LYS A 116 17.15 -2.78 -10.00
CA LYS A 116 17.95 -3.53 -9.03
C LYS A 116 17.48 -4.98 -8.84
N GLY A 117 16.42 -5.41 -9.54
CA GLY A 117 15.85 -6.75 -9.38
C GLY A 117 15.12 -6.95 -8.06
N ILE A 118 14.67 -5.87 -7.41
CA ILE A 118 13.93 -5.88 -6.15
C ILE A 118 12.44 -5.89 -6.45
N LEU A 119 11.73 -6.88 -5.90
CA LEU A 119 10.29 -6.99 -5.93
C LEU A 119 9.66 -6.11 -4.84
N ILE A 120 8.53 -5.51 -5.17
CA ILE A 120 7.76 -4.67 -4.22
C ILE A 120 6.42 -5.33 -3.94
N GLU A 121 6.18 -5.62 -2.68
CA GLU A 121 4.85 -5.86 -2.15
C GLU A 121 4.19 -4.51 -1.87
N TYR A 122 3.28 -4.11 -2.75
CA TYR A 122 2.56 -2.87 -2.57
C TYR A 122 1.29 -3.10 -1.75
N VAL A 123 1.32 -2.63 -0.51
CA VAL A 123 0.25 -2.80 0.47
C VAL A 123 -0.80 -1.71 0.26
N LEU A 124 -1.97 -2.11 -0.25
CA LEU A 124 -3.07 -1.18 -0.58
C LEU A 124 -3.67 -0.56 0.67
N PHE A 125 -3.93 -1.38 1.69
CA PHE A 125 -4.52 -0.95 2.95
C PHE A 125 -3.81 -1.58 4.14
N CYS A 126 -3.99 -0.98 5.33
CA CYS A 126 -3.56 -1.52 6.60
C CYS A 126 -4.65 -1.30 7.64
N PHE A 127 -4.84 -2.25 8.53
CA PHE A 127 -5.75 -2.05 9.65
C PHE A 127 -5.13 -1.10 10.68
N TRP A 128 -5.94 -0.33 11.38
CA TRP A 128 -5.47 0.61 12.40
C TRP A 128 -5.45 -0.07 13.79
N TYR A 129 -4.28 -0.12 14.41
CA TYR A 129 -4.07 -0.82 15.69
C TYR A 129 -4.77 -0.13 16.86
N ASN A 130 -4.97 1.19 16.76
CA ASN A 130 -5.67 1.99 17.76
C ASN A 130 -6.45 3.14 17.12
N ASP A 131 -7.28 3.83 17.94
CA ASP A 131 -8.13 4.92 17.44
C ASP A 131 -7.35 6.19 17.10
N ALA A 132 -6.15 6.39 17.67
CA ALA A 132 -5.32 7.53 17.32
C ALA A 132 -4.78 7.40 15.89
N LEU A 133 -4.34 6.20 15.52
CA LEU A 133 -3.90 5.88 14.17
C LEU A 133 -5.05 6.01 13.15
N TRP A 134 -6.27 5.55 13.52
CA TRP A 134 -7.44 5.74 12.67
C TRP A 134 -7.76 7.22 12.47
N ARG A 135 -7.82 8.00 13.55
CA ARG A 135 -8.05 9.46 13.47
C ARG A 135 -7.02 10.19 12.62
N ASN A 136 -5.82 9.64 12.47
CA ASN A 136 -4.76 10.22 11.64
C ASN A 136 -4.89 9.86 10.14
N SER A 137 -5.66 8.83 9.80
CA SER A 137 -5.84 8.39 8.42
C SER A 137 -6.51 9.47 7.55
N PRO A 138 -6.08 9.64 6.28
CA PRO A 138 -6.79 10.48 5.31
C PRO A 138 -8.26 10.08 5.13
N MET A 139 -8.60 8.82 5.37
CA MET A 139 -9.96 8.29 5.22
C MET A 139 -10.86 8.55 6.43
N HIS A 140 -10.31 9.03 7.56
CA HIS A 140 -11.13 9.36 8.72
C HIS A 140 -12.09 10.53 8.41
N PRO A 141 -13.38 10.50 8.85
CA PRO A 141 -14.37 11.52 8.49
C PRO A 141 -13.99 12.95 8.89
N THR A 142 -13.16 13.13 9.92
CA THR A 142 -12.66 14.45 10.31
C THR A 142 -11.41 14.89 9.55
N ARG A 143 -10.86 14.04 8.69
CA ARG A 143 -9.63 14.31 7.93
C ARG A 143 -9.89 14.42 6.43
N ASN A 144 -11.09 14.10 5.95
CA ASN A 144 -11.42 14.23 4.53
C ASN A 144 -12.44 15.34 4.28
N THR A 145 -12.38 15.93 3.09
CA THR A 145 -13.26 17.04 2.69
C THR A 145 -14.71 16.60 2.50
N GLN A 146 -14.94 15.32 2.25
CA GLN A 146 -16.25 14.75 2.08
C GLN A 146 -17.00 14.57 3.42
N GLY A 147 -16.27 14.59 4.54
CA GLY A 147 -16.84 14.34 5.87
C GLY A 147 -17.46 12.96 6.03
N ILE A 148 -17.01 11.99 5.24
CA ILE A 148 -17.56 10.62 5.20
C ILE A 148 -16.62 9.61 5.83
N GLY A 149 -17.20 8.50 6.25
CA GLY A 149 -16.51 7.35 6.83
C GLY A 149 -17.08 7.02 8.21
N PRO A 150 -16.92 5.78 8.66
CA PRO A 150 -17.30 5.39 10.01
C PRO A 150 -16.36 6.05 11.05
N ILE A 151 -16.89 6.34 12.23
CA ILE A 151 -16.05 6.76 13.37
C ILE A 151 -15.27 5.57 13.91
N ASP A 152 -15.90 4.40 13.92
CA ASP A 152 -15.33 3.15 14.38
C ASP A 152 -14.50 2.49 13.25
N LYS A 153 -13.20 2.29 13.51
CA LYS A 153 -12.28 1.69 12.54
C LYS A 153 -12.65 0.27 12.13
N GLU A 154 -13.35 -0.48 12.99
CA GLU A 154 -13.83 -1.83 12.72
C GLU A 154 -14.89 -1.88 11.61
N GLN A 155 -15.53 -0.76 11.30
CA GLN A 155 -16.56 -0.66 10.26
C GLN A 155 -16.01 -0.16 8.92
N VAL A 156 -14.73 0.20 8.85
CA VAL A 156 -14.12 0.78 7.64
C VAL A 156 -14.08 -0.24 6.50
N TYR A 157 -13.61 -1.45 6.80
CA TYR A 157 -13.43 -2.50 5.80
C TYR A 157 -14.66 -3.42 5.74
N SER A 158 -15.73 -2.85 5.18
CA SER A 158 -17.02 -3.50 4.96
C SER A 158 -17.53 -3.16 3.56
N PRO A 159 -18.30 -4.05 2.90
CA PRO A 159 -19.01 -3.74 1.64
C PRO A 159 -19.99 -2.57 1.78
N GLU A 160 -20.49 -2.32 2.98
CA GLU A 160 -21.43 -1.25 3.32
C GLU A 160 -20.73 0.08 3.66
N SER A 161 -19.40 0.09 3.69
CA SER A 161 -18.64 1.28 4.05
C SER A 161 -18.87 2.42 3.04
N PRO A 162 -19.22 3.63 3.49
CA PRO A 162 -19.32 4.79 2.60
C PRO A 162 -17.99 5.17 1.94
N LEU A 163 -16.88 4.63 2.44
CA LEU A 163 -15.55 4.82 1.86
C LEU A 163 -15.26 3.87 0.69
N LEU A 164 -16.05 2.79 0.51
CA LEU A 164 -15.76 1.77 -0.49
C LEU A 164 -15.57 2.34 -1.91
N PRO A 165 -16.39 3.27 -2.42
CA PRO A 165 -16.18 3.85 -3.75
C PRO A 165 -14.84 4.57 -3.90
N TYR A 166 -14.36 5.23 -2.85
CA TYR A 166 -13.07 5.93 -2.85
C TYR A 166 -11.89 4.96 -2.74
N MET A 167 -12.05 3.88 -1.97
CA MET A 167 -11.08 2.79 -1.91
C MET A 167 -10.94 2.10 -3.28
N GLU A 168 -12.05 1.77 -3.93
CA GLU A 168 -12.03 1.19 -5.27
C GLU A 168 -11.38 2.12 -6.30
N ALA A 169 -11.71 3.42 -6.27
CA ALA A 169 -11.12 4.41 -7.16
C ALA A 169 -9.59 4.51 -6.95
N PHE A 170 -9.15 4.52 -5.69
CA PHE A 170 -7.72 4.49 -5.35
C PHE A 170 -7.05 3.21 -5.87
N VAL A 171 -7.64 2.04 -5.65
CA VAL A 171 -7.09 0.76 -6.13
C VAL A 171 -6.95 0.77 -7.66
N ARG A 172 -7.98 1.20 -8.40
CA ARG A 172 -7.92 1.31 -9.86
C ARG A 172 -6.80 2.25 -10.30
N LYS A 173 -6.63 3.38 -9.63
CA LYS A 173 -5.56 4.33 -9.91
C LYS A 173 -4.20 3.72 -9.65
N ALA A 174 -3.96 3.14 -8.48
CA ALA A 174 -2.68 2.53 -8.11
C ALA A 174 -2.29 1.39 -9.06
N VAL A 175 -3.23 0.50 -9.35
CA VAL A 175 -3.02 -0.62 -10.27
C VAL A 175 -2.68 -0.12 -11.68
N THR A 176 -3.38 0.90 -12.17
CA THR A 176 -3.09 1.49 -13.49
C THR A 176 -1.70 2.11 -13.56
N GLU A 177 -1.31 2.88 -12.53
CA GLU A 177 0.02 3.53 -12.47
C GLU A 177 1.17 2.53 -12.35
N LEU A 178 0.93 1.40 -11.69
CA LEU A 178 1.94 0.37 -11.45
C LEU A 178 1.97 -0.73 -12.51
N ASN A 179 0.99 -0.82 -13.40
CA ASN A 179 0.87 -1.95 -14.32
C ASN A 179 2.05 -2.14 -15.28
N ALA A 180 2.82 -1.08 -15.56
CA ALA A 180 4.00 -1.19 -16.43
C ALA A 180 5.19 -1.93 -15.79
N PHE A 181 5.19 -2.13 -14.47
CA PHE A 181 6.31 -2.69 -13.71
C PHE A 181 6.12 -4.19 -13.46
N ASP A 182 7.10 -5.01 -13.82
CA ASP A 182 7.04 -6.47 -13.68
C ASP A 182 7.44 -6.98 -12.28
N ASN A 183 7.89 -6.08 -11.41
CA ASN A 183 8.40 -6.32 -10.07
C ASN A 183 7.41 -5.97 -8.95
N ILE A 184 6.14 -5.84 -9.26
CA ILE A 184 5.08 -5.53 -8.29
C ILE A 184 4.25 -6.79 -8.00
N TYR A 185 3.76 -6.91 -6.78
CA TYR A 185 2.58 -7.67 -6.41
C TYR A 185 1.79 -6.90 -5.36
N PHE A 186 0.48 -7.12 -5.30
CA PHE A 186 -0.41 -6.36 -4.44
C PHE A 186 -0.74 -7.16 -3.18
N GLU A 187 -0.66 -6.52 -2.03
CA GLU A 187 -1.29 -7.01 -0.79
C GLU A 187 -2.55 -6.17 -0.53
N VAL A 188 -3.68 -6.85 -0.34
CA VAL A 188 -4.94 -6.13 -0.13
C VAL A 188 -4.93 -5.41 1.21
N THR A 189 -4.55 -6.08 2.28
CA THR A 189 -4.55 -5.49 3.63
C THR A 189 -3.51 -6.12 4.53
N ASN A 190 -2.67 -5.29 5.13
CA ASN A 190 -1.79 -5.72 6.21
C ASN A 190 -2.56 -5.89 7.52
N GLU A 191 -2.33 -7.01 8.20
CA GLU A 191 -2.73 -7.33 9.57
C GLU A 191 -4.19 -6.96 9.92
N PRO A 192 -5.17 -7.65 9.32
CA PRO A 192 -6.58 -7.39 9.59
C PRO A 192 -7.00 -7.94 10.96
N TYR A 193 -6.77 -7.19 12.03
CA TYR A 193 -7.22 -7.54 13.38
C TYR A 193 -8.73 -7.32 13.54
N VAL A 194 -9.54 -8.13 12.89
CA VAL A 194 -10.98 -8.03 12.95
C VAL A 194 -11.48 -8.81 14.16
N ARG A 195 -12.10 -8.13 15.12
CA ARG A 195 -12.53 -8.70 16.40
C ARG A 195 -13.89 -9.41 16.34
N ASN A 196 -14.71 -9.13 15.31
CA ASN A 196 -16.08 -9.64 15.18
C ASN A 196 -16.21 -10.65 14.04
N ASP A 197 -17.44 -11.02 13.70
CA ASP A 197 -17.72 -11.88 12.55
C ASP A 197 -16.99 -11.36 11.30
N HIS A 198 -16.02 -12.13 10.84
CA HIS A 198 -15.13 -11.76 9.74
C HIS A 198 -15.80 -11.73 8.36
N THR A 199 -17.11 -11.93 8.28
CA THR A 199 -17.83 -12.08 7.01
C THR A 199 -17.74 -10.81 6.17
N ASP A 200 -18.01 -9.65 6.76
CA ASP A 200 -17.99 -8.37 6.05
C ASP A 200 -16.58 -8.00 5.60
N TYR A 201 -15.59 -8.20 6.47
CA TYR A 201 -14.20 -7.97 6.11
C TYR A 201 -13.75 -8.86 4.94
N ARG A 202 -14.07 -10.16 4.97
CA ARG A 202 -13.74 -11.07 3.86
C ARG A 202 -14.43 -10.69 2.56
N ALA A 203 -15.68 -10.26 2.63
CA ALA A 203 -16.42 -9.78 1.47
C ALA A 203 -15.78 -8.52 0.88
N TRP A 204 -15.39 -7.56 1.75
CA TRP A 204 -14.66 -6.37 1.35
C TRP A 204 -13.30 -6.73 0.74
N GLN A 205 -12.51 -7.58 1.39
CA GLN A 205 -11.19 -8.01 0.90
C GLN A 205 -11.30 -8.67 -0.48
N SER A 206 -12.29 -9.56 -0.65
CA SER A 206 -12.58 -10.20 -1.93
C SER A 206 -12.98 -9.17 -3.00
N ARG A 207 -13.77 -8.16 -2.62
CA ARG A 207 -14.17 -7.07 -3.53
C ARG A 207 -12.96 -6.26 -3.98
N ILE A 208 -12.05 -5.88 -3.07
CA ILE A 208 -10.83 -5.14 -3.42
C ILE A 208 -9.92 -5.97 -4.35
N ALA A 209 -9.72 -7.26 -4.05
CA ALA A 209 -8.97 -8.14 -4.93
C ALA A 209 -9.61 -8.25 -6.33
N GLN A 210 -10.94 -8.32 -6.40
CA GLN A 210 -11.67 -8.29 -7.66
C GLN A 210 -11.45 -6.98 -8.42
N VAL A 211 -11.43 -5.82 -7.74
CA VAL A 211 -11.13 -4.52 -8.38
C VAL A 211 -9.75 -4.48 -9.00
N VAL A 212 -8.74 -5.07 -8.34
CA VAL A 212 -7.40 -5.24 -8.92
C VAL A 212 -7.50 -6.05 -10.23
N ALA A 213 -8.10 -7.24 -10.16
CA ALA A 213 -8.22 -8.13 -11.32
C ALA A 213 -9.04 -7.52 -12.47
N GLU A 214 -10.16 -6.86 -12.16
CA GLU A 214 -10.99 -6.13 -13.15
C GLU A 214 -10.19 -5.03 -13.83
N THR A 215 -9.44 -4.24 -13.07
CA THR A 215 -8.61 -3.15 -13.61
C THR A 215 -7.55 -3.71 -14.55
N GLU A 216 -6.88 -4.77 -14.14
CA GLU A 216 -5.84 -5.38 -14.97
C GLU A 216 -6.40 -6.14 -16.18
N SER A 217 -7.70 -6.47 -16.22
CA SER A 217 -8.30 -7.22 -17.35
C SER A 217 -8.00 -6.58 -18.69
N SER A 218 -7.96 -5.24 -18.76
CA SER A 218 -7.67 -4.44 -19.94
C SER A 218 -6.21 -3.98 -20.07
N LEU A 219 -5.35 -4.30 -19.09
CA LEU A 219 -3.96 -3.88 -19.05
C LEU A 219 -3.01 -5.02 -19.43
N SER A 220 -1.74 -4.69 -19.67
CA SER A 220 -0.75 -5.64 -20.19
C SER A 220 -0.33 -6.70 -19.18
N ASN A 221 -0.16 -6.32 -17.93
CA ASN A 221 0.33 -7.20 -16.86
C ASN A 221 -0.79 -7.65 -15.94
N LYS A 222 -0.63 -8.85 -15.36
CA LYS A 222 -1.53 -9.46 -14.38
C LYS A 222 -0.70 -9.82 -13.16
N HIS A 223 -0.72 -8.98 -12.13
CA HIS A 223 0.08 -9.17 -10.94
C HIS A 223 -0.54 -10.18 -9.97
N LEU A 224 0.29 -10.77 -9.12
CA LEU A 224 -0.20 -11.58 -7.99
C LEU A 224 -0.87 -10.67 -6.96
N ILE A 225 -1.87 -11.22 -6.30
CA ILE A 225 -2.63 -10.56 -5.24
C ILE A 225 -2.51 -11.43 -3.98
N ALA A 226 -1.97 -10.86 -2.92
CA ALA A 226 -1.93 -11.44 -1.57
C ALA A 226 -3.15 -10.95 -0.76
N LEU A 227 -3.71 -11.86 0.05
CA LEU A 227 -4.88 -11.61 0.90
C LEU A 227 -4.50 -11.77 2.37
#